data_fe8fedeef9b317277627d8da39f5f84c
#
_entry.id   fe8fedeef9b317277627d8da39f5f84c
#
_cell.length_a   1.000
_cell.length_b   1.000
_cell.length_c   1.000
_cell.angle_alpha   90.00
_cell.angle_beta   90.00
_cell.angle_gamma   90.00
#
_symmetry.space_group_name_H-M   'P 1'
#
loop_
_entity.id
_entity.type
_entity.pdbx_description
1 polymer ?
#
loop_
_entity_poly.entity_id
_entity_poly.type
_entity_poly.pdbx_seq_one_letter_code
_entity_poly.pdbx_strand_id
1 'polypeptide(L)'
;LLDLLKRTLKETYTRTPDISRNGQAVTIQFEDFIVDVVPAFHRQGGGYLIADSVKQQWIATDPKKHVLIVTEANKQHNNDLVPLIKMIKGWNKNNGKYFRSFHLEVLTLEILNNVEISSYSSGMRYFLDKGRTQITKQNYDPAGYGGDIGSYLDTGEKVDEAVSKFDDAYYIALKAESYEQNGYTSQAIAEWKKLFGGYFPVYG
;
A
#
# COMPACT_ATOMS: atom_id res chain seq x y z
N LEU A 1 -12.22 15.07 -19.99
CA LEU A 1 -12.04 15.60 -18.63
C LEU A 1 -10.57 15.74 -18.26
N LEU A 2 -9.77 14.66 -18.30
CA LEU A 2 -8.34 14.68 -17.92
C LEU A 2 -7.51 15.61 -18.81
N ASP A 3 -7.79 15.69 -20.13
CA ASP A 3 -7.09 16.61 -21.03
C ASP A 3 -7.41 18.08 -20.73
N LEU A 4 -8.65 18.38 -20.37
CA LEU A 4 -9.04 19.71 -19.91
C LEU A 4 -8.29 20.08 -18.64
N LEU A 5 -8.30 19.19 -17.65
CA LEU A 5 -7.57 19.39 -16.38
C LEU A 5 -6.07 19.58 -16.63
N LYS A 6 -5.45 18.72 -17.45
CA LYS A 6 -4.03 18.84 -17.82
C LYS A 6 -3.71 20.22 -18.43
N ARG A 7 -4.56 20.69 -19.35
CA ARG A 7 -4.38 22.02 -19.99
C ARG A 7 -4.47 23.13 -18.96
N THR A 8 -5.51 23.12 -18.11
CA THR A 8 -5.68 24.13 -17.05
C THR A 8 -4.52 24.15 -16.07
N LEU A 9 -4.04 22.95 -15.65
CA LEU A 9 -2.89 22.87 -14.76
C LEU A 9 -1.60 23.40 -15.41
N LYS A 10 -1.38 23.15 -16.70
CA LYS A 10 -0.23 23.72 -17.44
C LYS A 10 -0.28 25.24 -17.53
N GLU A 11 -1.46 25.81 -17.70
CA GLU A 11 -1.66 27.26 -17.70
C GLU A 11 -1.40 27.89 -16.32
N THR A 12 -1.66 27.15 -15.24
CA THR A 12 -1.50 27.60 -13.84
C THR A 12 -0.07 27.40 -13.34
N TYR A 13 0.52 26.22 -13.61
CA TYR A 13 1.85 25.83 -13.12
C TYR A 13 2.91 25.97 -14.21
N THR A 14 3.15 27.20 -14.66
CA THR A 14 4.05 27.51 -15.80
C THR A 14 5.53 27.21 -15.54
N ARG A 15 5.93 27.08 -14.28
CA ARG A 15 7.33 26.76 -13.87
C ARG A 15 7.56 25.28 -13.59
N THR A 16 6.53 24.44 -13.68
CA THR A 16 6.63 23.01 -13.38
C THR A 16 6.99 22.25 -14.65
N PRO A 17 8.08 21.48 -14.67
CA PRO A 17 8.65 20.93 -15.90
C PRO A 17 7.79 19.86 -16.55
N ASP A 18 7.05 19.07 -15.78
CA ASP A 18 6.23 18.01 -16.35
C ASP A 18 4.84 17.92 -15.70
N ILE A 19 3.81 17.97 -16.56
CA ILE A 19 2.41 17.70 -16.20
C ILE A 19 1.87 16.70 -17.21
N SER A 20 1.61 15.46 -16.74
CA SER A 20 1.23 14.33 -17.57
C SER A 20 -0.06 13.66 -17.08
N ARG A 21 -0.74 12.91 -17.99
CA ARG A 21 -1.86 12.04 -17.59
C ARG A 21 -1.33 10.71 -17.11
N ASN A 22 -1.93 10.19 -16.04
CA ASN A 22 -1.59 8.90 -15.46
C ASN A 22 -2.86 8.18 -14.97
N GLY A 23 -3.43 7.33 -15.81
CA GLY A 23 -4.62 6.55 -15.47
C GLY A 23 -5.85 7.43 -15.16
N GLN A 24 -6.17 7.60 -13.88
CA GLN A 24 -7.28 8.40 -13.37
C GLN A 24 -6.88 9.82 -12.98
N ALA A 25 -5.60 10.14 -13.03
CA ALA A 25 -5.03 11.38 -12.53
C ALA A 25 -4.36 12.22 -13.63
N VAL A 26 -4.13 13.48 -13.31
CA VAL A 26 -3.10 14.30 -13.92
C VAL A 26 -2.00 14.51 -12.90
N THR A 27 -0.81 14.02 -13.19
CA THR A 27 0.37 14.11 -12.34
C THR A 27 1.12 15.39 -12.61
N ILE A 28 1.41 16.16 -11.56
CA ILE A 28 2.32 17.31 -11.57
C ILE A 28 3.62 16.85 -10.96
N GLN A 29 4.71 16.89 -11.71
CA GLN A 29 6.05 16.56 -11.25
C GLN A 29 6.72 17.82 -10.71
N PHE A 30 6.85 17.91 -9.39
CA PHE A 30 7.69 18.91 -8.73
C PHE A 30 9.13 18.37 -8.60
N GLU A 31 10.04 19.20 -8.13
CA GLU A 31 11.46 18.87 -8.07
C GLU A 31 11.74 17.68 -7.14
N ASP A 32 11.09 17.64 -5.98
CA ASP A 32 11.31 16.66 -4.89
C ASP A 32 10.09 15.79 -4.57
N PHE A 33 8.92 16.08 -5.13
CA PHE A 33 7.69 15.30 -4.96
C PHE A 33 6.78 15.36 -6.18
N ILE A 34 5.77 14.48 -6.20
CA ILE A 34 4.73 14.47 -7.22
C ILE A 34 3.35 14.70 -6.58
N VAL A 35 2.45 15.31 -7.34
CA VAL A 35 1.04 15.48 -6.95
C VAL A 35 0.13 14.91 -8.04
N ASP A 36 -0.70 13.95 -7.67
CA ASP A 36 -1.76 13.43 -8.53
C ASP A 36 -3.06 14.18 -8.27
N VAL A 37 -3.57 14.85 -9.29
CA VAL A 37 -4.85 15.55 -9.26
C VAL A 37 -5.90 14.71 -9.96
N VAL A 38 -6.88 14.21 -9.20
CA VAL A 38 -7.96 13.36 -9.71
C VAL A 38 -9.27 14.14 -9.75
N PRO A 39 -9.79 14.46 -10.93
CA PRO A 39 -11.09 15.13 -11.05
C PRO A 39 -12.21 14.12 -10.74
N ALA A 40 -13.14 14.53 -9.88
CA ALA A 40 -14.22 13.69 -9.44
C ALA A 40 -15.57 14.38 -9.47
N PHE A 41 -16.63 13.62 -9.70
CA PHE A 41 -18.01 14.05 -9.54
C PHE A 41 -18.66 13.34 -8.35
N HIS A 42 -19.55 14.02 -7.67
CA HIS A 42 -20.38 13.38 -6.66
C HIS A 42 -21.26 12.30 -7.29
N ARG A 43 -21.27 11.12 -6.68
CA ARG A 43 -22.12 10.01 -7.09
C ARG A 43 -23.43 10.05 -6.32
N GLN A 44 -24.55 9.84 -7.01
CA GLN A 44 -25.84 9.63 -6.34
C GLN A 44 -25.77 8.36 -5.48
N GLY A 45 -26.13 8.45 -4.23
CA GLY A 45 -26.02 7.36 -3.25
C GLY A 45 -24.69 7.28 -2.51
N GLY A 46 -23.82 8.30 -2.67
CA GLY A 46 -22.56 8.44 -1.93
C GLY A 46 -21.31 8.14 -2.75
N GLY A 47 -20.17 8.59 -2.25
CA GLY A 47 -18.88 8.49 -2.93
C GLY A 47 -18.74 9.38 -4.15
N TYR A 48 -17.82 9.01 -5.03
CA TYR A 48 -17.42 9.81 -6.18
C TYR A 48 -17.32 8.93 -7.44
N LEU A 49 -17.44 9.58 -8.62
CA LEU A 49 -17.11 9.02 -9.91
C LEU A 49 -15.84 9.69 -10.42
N ILE A 50 -14.86 8.90 -10.81
CA ILE A 50 -13.60 9.34 -11.43
C ILE A 50 -13.45 8.69 -12.81
N ALA A 51 -12.77 9.41 -13.73
CA ALA A 51 -12.52 8.89 -15.06
C ALA A 51 -11.33 7.93 -15.07
N ASP A 52 -11.49 6.75 -15.63
CA ASP A 52 -10.39 5.83 -15.95
C ASP A 52 -10.06 5.94 -17.44
N SER A 53 -8.95 6.60 -17.76
CA SER A 53 -8.54 6.80 -19.15
C SER A 53 -7.97 5.54 -19.81
N VAL A 54 -7.58 4.54 -19.02
CA VAL A 54 -7.06 3.26 -19.54
C VAL A 54 -8.22 2.37 -19.97
N LYS A 55 -9.21 2.21 -19.08
CA LYS A 55 -10.39 1.38 -19.34
C LYS A 55 -11.51 2.11 -20.09
N GLN A 56 -11.35 3.43 -20.38
CA GLN A 56 -12.33 4.27 -21.03
C GLN A 56 -13.72 4.23 -20.36
N GLN A 57 -13.75 4.24 -19.02
CA GLN A 57 -14.97 4.15 -18.23
C GLN A 57 -14.94 5.04 -16.99
N TRP A 58 -16.10 5.25 -16.39
CA TRP A 58 -16.22 5.87 -15.07
C TRP A 58 -16.13 4.78 -14.00
N ILE A 59 -15.35 5.02 -12.96
CA ILE A 59 -15.26 4.14 -11.80
C ILE A 59 -15.72 4.86 -10.56
N ALA A 60 -16.44 4.14 -9.70
CA ALA A 60 -16.85 4.63 -8.39
C ALA A 60 -15.71 4.46 -7.38
N THR A 61 -15.59 5.42 -6.47
CA THR A 61 -14.63 5.38 -5.36
C THR A 61 -15.12 6.21 -4.19
N ASP A 62 -14.60 5.93 -2.99
CA ASP A 62 -14.84 6.77 -1.81
C ASP A 62 -13.59 6.90 -0.93
N PRO A 63 -12.69 7.81 -1.28
CA PRO A 63 -11.47 8.04 -0.50
C PRO A 63 -11.74 8.45 0.95
N LYS A 64 -12.84 9.17 1.22
CA LYS A 64 -13.20 9.55 2.59
C LYS A 64 -13.58 8.34 3.43
N LYS A 65 -14.30 7.39 2.84
CA LYS A 65 -14.65 6.13 3.50
C LYS A 65 -13.41 5.27 3.74
N HIS A 66 -12.46 5.20 2.79
CA HIS A 66 -11.18 4.51 3.00
C HIS A 66 -10.41 5.10 4.19
N VAL A 67 -10.26 6.43 4.25
CA VAL A 67 -9.61 7.10 5.38
C VAL A 67 -10.31 6.79 6.70
N LEU A 68 -11.65 6.82 6.72
CA LEU A 68 -12.42 6.52 7.93
C LEU A 68 -12.19 5.09 8.41
N ILE A 69 -12.27 4.10 7.52
CA ILE A 69 -12.04 2.67 7.83
C ILE A 69 -10.66 2.47 8.45
N VAL A 70 -9.60 3.02 7.81
CA VAL A 70 -8.24 2.90 8.34
C VAL A 70 -8.10 3.62 9.68
N THR A 71 -8.73 4.79 9.84
CA THR A 71 -8.69 5.56 11.10
C THR A 71 -9.34 4.79 12.24
N GLU A 72 -10.51 4.20 12.02
CA GLU A 72 -11.20 3.42 13.04
C GLU A 72 -10.43 2.13 13.38
N ALA A 73 -9.92 1.40 12.38
CA ALA A 73 -9.08 0.24 12.62
C ALA A 73 -7.80 0.61 13.39
N ASN A 74 -7.17 1.74 13.07
CA ASN A 74 -5.98 2.21 13.79
C ASN A 74 -6.26 2.50 15.26
N LYS A 75 -7.41 3.11 15.58
CA LYS A 75 -7.82 3.33 16.99
C LYS A 75 -8.00 2.01 17.74
N GLN A 76 -8.59 1.00 17.09
CA GLN A 76 -8.77 -0.34 17.70
C GLN A 76 -7.43 -1.02 18.02
N HIS A 77 -6.36 -0.65 17.32
CA HIS A 77 -5.00 -1.15 17.52
C HIS A 77 -4.10 -0.14 18.27
N ASN A 78 -4.65 0.66 19.17
CA ASN A 78 -3.91 1.65 19.97
C ASN A 78 -3.04 2.62 19.14
N ASN A 79 -3.40 2.86 17.88
CA ASN A 79 -2.69 3.64 16.87
C ASN A 79 -1.42 2.99 16.28
N ASP A 80 -1.21 1.70 16.48
CA ASP A 80 -0.06 0.97 15.93
C ASP A 80 -0.27 0.42 14.52
N LEU A 81 -1.52 0.34 14.03
CA LEU A 81 -1.82 -0.20 12.71
C LEU A 81 -1.27 0.66 11.57
N VAL A 82 -1.43 1.98 11.62
CA VAL A 82 -0.93 2.89 10.57
C VAL A 82 0.59 2.89 10.48
N PRO A 83 1.37 2.93 11.58
CA PRO A 83 2.81 2.70 11.53
C PRO A 83 3.17 1.36 10.87
N LEU A 84 2.50 0.26 11.23
CA LEU A 84 2.75 -1.05 10.64
C LEU A 84 2.42 -1.09 9.14
N ILE A 85 1.31 -0.48 8.70
CA ILE A 85 0.99 -0.31 7.26
C ILE A 85 2.13 0.43 6.53
N LYS A 86 2.71 1.47 7.15
CA LYS A 86 3.85 2.20 6.58
C LYS A 86 5.08 1.31 6.46
N MET A 87 5.36 0.46 7.45
CA MET A 87 6.45 -0.52 7.40
C MET A 87 6.24 -1.52 6.26
N ILE A 88 5.03 -2.08 6.12
CA ILE A 88 4.67 -3.01 5.05
C ILE A 88 4.86 -2.36 3.66
N LYS A 89 4.40 -1.11 3.49
CA LYS A 89 4.62 -0.36 2.25
C LYS A 89 6.11 -0.05 2.03
N GLY A 90 6.88 0.18 3.10
CA GLY A 90 8.34 0.35 3.07
C GLY A 90 9.05 -0.91 2.59
N TRP A 91 8.69 -2.08 3.12
CA TRP A 91 9.16 -3.38 2.63
C TRP A 91 8.90 -3.55 1.13
N ASN A 92 7.67 -3.35 0.67
CA ASN A 92 7.32 -3.45 -0.73
C ASN A 92 8.14 -2.48 -1.60
N LYS A 93 8.32 -1.23 -1.14
CA LYS A 93 9.12 -0.22 -1.85
C LYS A 93 10.57 -0.65 -2.01
N ASN A 94 11.18 -1.23 -0.97
CA ASN A 94 12.56 -1.71 -1.00
C ASN A 94 12.73 -2.99 -1.85
N ASN A 95 11.66 -3.77 -2.02
CA ASN A 95 11.69 -5.07 -2.70
C ASN A 95 10.99 -5.04 -4.09
N GLY A 96 11.17 -3.94 -4.83
CA GLY A 96 10.77 -3.82 -6.23
C GLY A 96 9.35 -3.32 -6.48
N LYS A 97 8.60 -2.91 -5.46
CA LYS A 97 7.22 -2.38 -5.56
C LYS A 97 6.27 -3.32 -6.29
N TYR A 98 6.40 -4.61 -6.06
CA TYR A 98 5.61 -5.64 -6.74
C TYR A 98 4.10 -5.49 -6.46
N PHE A 99 3.76 -5.22 -5.21
CA PHE A 99 2.37 -5.07 -4.78
C PHE A 99 1.86 -3.64 -4.94
N ARG A 100 0.58 -3.50 -5.30
CA ARG A 100 -0.09 -2.20 -5.23
C ARG A 100 -0.25 -1.76 -3.77
N SER A 101 0.09 -0.51 -3.45
CA SER A 101 0.05 0.00 -2.08
C SER A 101 -1.33 -0.10 -1.42
N PHE A 102 -2.40 0.12 -2.19
CA PHE A 102 -3.77 -0.02 -1.69
C PHE A 102 -4.12 -1.48 -1.38
N HIS A 103 -3.65 -2.43 -2.19
CA HIS A 103 -3.85 -3.86 -1.92
C HIS A 103 -3.18 -4.27 -0.60
N LEU A 104 -1.94 -3.86 -0.35
CA LEU A 104 -1.26 -4.13 0.93
C LEU A 104 -1.97 -3.50 2.12
N GLU A 105 -2.54 -2.31 1.97
CA GLU A 105 -3.31 -1.64 3.02
C GLU A 105 -4.56 -2.44 3.38
N VAL A 106 -5.37 -2.83 2.37
CA VAL A 106 -6.56 -3.64 2.58
C VAL A 106 -6.22 -5.01 3.16
N LEU A 107 -5.18 -5.66 2.61
CA LEU A 107 -4.69 -6.93 3.12
C LEU A 107 -4.27 -6.84 4.60
N THR A 108 -3.66 -5.71 5.00
CA THR A 108 -3.29 -5.47 6.40
C THR A 108 -4.52 -5.34 7.28
N LEU A 109 -5.54 -4.61 6.85
CA LEU A 109 -6.81 -4.48 7.57
C LEU A 109 -7.49 -5.83 7.78
N GLU A 110 -7.47 -6.71 6.77
CA GLU A 110 -8.06 -8.04 6.85
C GLU A 110 -7.25 -8.98 7.77
N ILE A 111 -5.94 -9.04 7.59
CA ILE A 111 -5.06 -9.96 8.33
C ILE A 111 -5.01 -9.60 9.82
N LEU A 112 -5.01 -8.31 10.15
CA LEU A 112 -4.90 -7.85 11.53
C LEU A 112 -6.25 -7.57 12.19
N ASN A 113 -7.35 -7.84 11.51
CA ASN A 113 -8.68 -7.67 12.12
C ASN A 113 -8.79 -8.51 13.40
N ASN A 114 -9.03 -7.86 14.54
CA ASN A 114 -9.07 -8.48 15.88
C ASN A 114 -7.76 -9.17 16.30
N VAL A 115 -6.62 -8.78 15.75
CA VAL A 115 -5.29 -9.29 16.14
C VAL A 115 -4.54 -8.19 16.90
N GLU A 116 -4.07 -8.46 18.09
CA GLU A 116 -3.27 -7.52 18.87
C GLU A 116 -1.86 -7.34 18.26
N ILE A 117 -1.42 -6.09 18.14
CA ILE A 117 -0.06 -5.74 17.72
C ILE A 117 0.77 -5.56 18.98
N SER A 118 1.39 -6.63 19.48
CA SER A 118 2.22 -6.59 20.69
C SER A 118 3.57 -5.89 20.48
N SER A 119 4.10 -5.95 19.27
CA SER A 119 5.28 -5.19 18.80
C SER A 119 5.25 -5.05 17.28
N TYR A 120 6.01 -4.09 16.71
CA TYR A 120 6.12 -3.97 15.26
C TYR A 120 6.84 -5.16 14.62
N SER A 121 7.80 -5.76 15.30
CA SER A 121 8.50 -6.97 14.85
C SER A 121 7.53 -8.14 14.69
N SER A 122 6.75 -8.45 15.75
CA SER A 122 5.76 -9.52 15.72
C SER A 122 4.61 -9.23 14.74
N GLY A 123 4.15 -8.00 14.67
CA GLY A 123 3.11 -7.58 13.72
C GLY A 123 3.55 -7.73 12.27
N MET A 124 4.78 -7.33 11.96
CA MET A 124 5.36 -7.49 10.61
C MET A 124 5.50 -8.97 10.24
N ARG A 125 6.09 -9.79 11.13
CA ARG A 125 6.22 -11.23 10.90
C ARG A 125 4.85 -11.90 10.72
N TYR A 126 3.86 -11.56 11.56
CA TYR A 126 2.51 -12.10 11.47
C TYR A 126 1.84 -11.73 10.14
N PHE A 127 1.94 -10.47 9.72
CA PHE A 127 1.43 -10.02 8.42
C PHE A 127 2.07 -10.82 7.27
N LEU A 128 3.39 -11.00 7.28
CA LEU A 128 4.10 -11.76 6.26
C LEU A 128 3.70 -13.24 6.25
N ASP A 129 3.51 -13.86 7.42
CA ASP A 129 3.03 -15.23 7.56
C ASP A 129 1.65 -15.42 6.94
N LYS A 130 0.69 -14.61 7.35
CA LYS A 130 -0.70 -14.71 6.85
C LYS A 130 -0.84 -14.26 5.41
N GLY A 131 0.00 -13.31 5.00
CA GLY A 131 0.05 -12.78 3.63
C GLY A 131 0.29 -13.86 2.58
N ARG A 132 1.13 -14.86 2.86
CA ARG A 132 1.40 -16.01 1.97
C ARG A 132 0.12 -16.72 1.47
N THR A 133 -0.87 -16.84 2.35
CA THR A 133 -2.15 -17.47 2.02
C THR A 133 -3.20 -16.46 1.58
N GLN A 134 -3.21 -15.28 2.22
CA GLN A 134 -4.26 -14.29 1.96
C GLN A 134 -4.10 -13.64 0.59
N ILE A 135 -2.86 -13.47 0.10
CA ILE A 135 -2.57 -12.87 -1.21
C ILE A 135 -3.15 -13.67 -2.40
N THR A 136 -3.43 -14.96 -2.21
CA THR A 136 -4.02 -15.83 -3.24
C THR A 136 -5.54 -15.73 -3.32
N LYS A 137 -6.17 -15.00 -2.38
CA LYS A 137 -7.62 -14.83 -2.32
C LYS A 137 -8.03 -13.52 -2.96
N GLN A 138 -9.31 -13.42 -3.30
CA GLN A 138 -9.89 -12.16 -3.73
C GLN A 138 -9.96 -11.19 -2.55
N ASN A 139 -9.51 -9.96 -2.77
CA ASN A 139 -9.60 -8.87 -1.82
C ASN A 139 -10.45 -7.75 -2.42
N TYR A 140 -11.51 -7.37 -1.74
CA TYR A 140 -12.45 -6.37 -2.24
C TYR A 140 -12.19 -4.99 -1.61
N ASP A 141 -12.56 -3.94 -2.35
CA ASP A 141 -12.56 -2.59 -1.85
C ASP A 141 -13.43 -2.47 -0.59
N PRO A 142 -12.87 -2.13 0.59
CA PRO A 142 -13.62 -2.02 1.84
C PRO A 142 -14.69 -0.92 1.82
N ALA A 143 -14.60 0.05 0.91
CA ALA A 143 -15.64 1.04 0.69
C ALA A 143 -16.83 0.47 -0.11
N GLY A 144 -16.68 -0.69 -0.76
CA GLY A 144 -17.73 -1.40 -1.48
C GLY A 144 -17.99 -0.87 -2.90
N TYR A 145 -17.04 -0.11 -3.49
CA TYR A 145 -17.21 0.46 -4.83
C TYR A 145 -16.37 -0.23 -5.90
N GLY A 146 -15.31 -0.91 -5.51
CA GLY A 146 -14.40 -1.59 -6.41
C GLY A 146 -14.66 -3.10 -6.49
N GLY A 147 -14.12 -3.72 -7.54
CA GLY A 147 -13.98 -5.17 -7.63
C GLY A 147 -12.77 -5.68 -6.84
N ASP A 148 -12.27 -6.85 -7.23
CA ASP A 148 -11.06 -7.43 -6.66
C ASP A 148 -9.84 -6.53 -6.88
N ILE A 149 -9.26 -6.05 -5.77
CA ILE A 149 -8.09 -5.18 -5.74
C ILE A 149 -6.84 -5.97 -6.17
N GLY A 150 -6.84 -7.29 -5.94
CA GLY A 150 -5.80 -8.24 -6.32
C GLY A 150 -5.80 -8.63 -7.80
N SER A 151 -6.78 -8.17 -8.60
CA SER A 151 -6.97 -8.55 -10.00
C SER A 151 -5.80 -8.27 -10.95
N TYR A 152 -4.76 -7.57 -10.53
CA TYR A 152 -3.51 -7.41 -11.30
C TYR A 152 -2.58 -8.63 -11.22
N LEU A 153 -2.81 -9.51 -10.25
CA LEU A 153 -2.17 -10.83 -10.14
C LEU A 153 -3.00 -11.84 -10.98
N ASP A 154 -3.08 -11.58 -12.28
CA ASP A 154 -4.03 -12.19 -13.21
C ASP A 154 -3.54 -13.50 -13.87
N THR A 155 -2.34 -13.96 -13.49
CA THR A 155 -1.77 -15.24 -13.92
C THR A 155 -1.28 -16.06 -12.74
N GLY A 156 -1.23 -17.40 -12.88
CA GLY A 156 -0.67 -18.28 -11.86
C GLY A 156 0.76 -17.89 -11.50
N GLU A 157 1.60 -17.57 -12.49
CA GLU A 157 2.99 -17.14 -12.28
C GLU A 157 3.10 -15.89 -11.39
N LYS A 158 2.21 -14.89 -11.59
CA LYS A 158 2.19 -13.69 -10.75
C LYS A 158 1.74 -13.98 -9.32
N VAL A 159 0.80 -14.91 -9.16
CA VAL A 159 0.36 -15.34 -7.83
C VAL A 159 1.49 -16.10 -7.13
N ASP A 160 2.16 -17.02 -7.82
CA ASP A 160 3.29 -17.78 -7.26
C ASP A 160 4.46 -16.86 -6.89
N GLU A 161 4.76 -15.86 -7.73
CA GLU A 161 5.76 -14.83 -7.40
C GLU A 161 5.35 -14.00 -6.18
N ALA A 162 4.08 -13.62 -6.08
CA ALA A 162 3.55 -12.90 -4.92
C ALA A 162 3.73 -13.72 -3.63
N VAL A 163 3.37 -15.00 -3.66
CA VAL A 163 3.57 -15.93 -2.52
C VAL A 163 5.04 -16.05 -2.16
N SER A 164 5.93 -16.24 -3.15
CA SER A 164 7.38 -16.32 -2.92
C SER A 164 7.94 -15.07 -2.23
N LYS A 165 7.51 -13.87 -2.65
CA LYS A 165 7.93 -12.62 -1.99
C LYS A 165 7.51 -12.54 -0.53
N PHE A 166 6.32 -13.00 -0.20
CA PHE A 166 5.86 -13.09 1.19
C PHE A 166 6.65 -14.14 1.96
N ASP A 167 6.93 -15.29 1.36
CA ASP A 167 7.64 -16.41 2.00
C ASP A 167 9.08 -16.01 2.33
N ASP A 168 9.81 -15.46 1.37
CA ASP A 168 11.18 -14.95 1.56
C ASP A 168 11.23 -13.90 2.69
N ALA A 169 10.31 -12.95 2.66
CA ALA A 169 10.24 -11.90 3.68
C ALA A 169 9.86 -12.45 5.06
N TYR A 170 8.97 -13.45 5.12
CA TYR A 170 8.60 -14.12 6.36
C TYR A 170 9.78 -14.78 7.05
N TYR A 171 10.59 -15.55 6.33
CA TYR A 171 11.76 -16.21 6.93
C TYR A 171 12.82 -15.22 7.41
N ILE A 172 13.00 -14.09 6.72
CA ILE A 172 13.87 -13.00 7.18
C ILE A 172 13.30 -12.40 8.49
N ALA A 173 12.00 -12.09 8.53
CA ALA A 173 11.34 -11.51 9.70
C ALA A 173 11.36 -12.48 10.89
N LEU A 174 11.11 -13.77 10.66
CA LEU A 174 11.17 -14.81 11.69
C LEU A 174 12.56 -14.89 12.33
N LYS A 175 13.61 -14.85 11.50
CA LYS A 175 14.99 -14.86 11.98
C LYS A 175 15.35 -13.60 12.74
N ALA A 176 14.90 -12.43 12.26
CA ALA A 176 15.12 -11.15 12.92
C ALA A 176 14.47 -11.11 14.31
N GLU A 177 13.20 -11.53 14.41
CA GLU A 177 12.47 -11.61 15.68
C GLU A 177 13.14 -12.60 16.65
N SER A 178 13.61 -13.75 16.15
CA SER A 178 14.35 -14.73 16.98
C SER A 178 15.64 -14.14 17.54
N TYR A 179 16.40 -13.36 16.76
CA TYR A 179 17.58 -12.67 17.26
C TYR A 179 17.23 -11.60 18.31
N GLU A 180 16.15 -10.84 18.09
CA GLU A 180 15.66 -9.84 19.03
C GLU A 180 15.30 -10.48 20.39
N GLN A 181 14.53 -11.58 20.37
CA GLN A 181 14.12 -12.32 21.58
C GLN A 181 15.30 -12.90 22.37
N ASN A 182 16.41 -13.23 21.70
CA ASN A 182 17.63 -13.75 22.33
C ASN A 182 18.65 -12.64 22.67
N GLY A 183 18.30 -11.36 22.51
CA GLY A 183 19.18 -10.23 22.82
C GLY A 183 20.29 -9.97 21.79
N TYR A 184 20.27 -10.62 20.64
CA TYR A 184 21.22 -10.42 19.56
C TYR A 184 20.83 -9.23 18.68
N THR A 185 20.82 -8.02 19.26
CA THR A 185 20.29 -6.81 18.65
C THR A 185 20.95 -6.47 17.31
N SER A 186 22.27 -6.58 17.20
CA SER A 186 22.99 -6.28 15.95
C SER A 186 22.59 -7.23 14.81
N GLN A 187 22.42 -8.53 15.12
CA GLN A 187 21.98 -9.53 14.16
C GLN A 187 20.50 -9.29 13.74
N ALA A 188 19.64 -8.96 14.71
CA ALA A 188 18.26 -8.61 14.43
C ALA A 188 18.15 -7.42 13.47
N ILE A 189 18.88 -6.34 13.73
CA ILE A 189 18.94 -5.16 12.85
C ILE A 189 19.45 -5.53 11.46
N ALA A 190 20.47 -6.38 11.35
CA ALA A 190 21.00 -6.82 10.06
C ALA A 190 19.97 -7.59 9.23
N GLU A 191 19.14 -8.43 9.85
CA GLU A 191 18.05 -9.13 9.16
C GLU A 191 16.92 -8.16 8.76
N TRP A 192 16.44 -7.28 9.66
CA TRP A 192 15.44 -6.26 9.31
C TRP A 192 15.90 -5.35 8.17
N LYS A 193 17.17 -5.02 8.13
CA LYS A 193 17.74 -4.21 7.03
C LYS A 193 17.60 -4.87 5.66
N LYS A 194 17.56 -6.20 5.56
CA LYS A 194 17.30 -6.89 4.28
C LYS A 194 15.90 -6.59 3.75
N LEU A 195 14.91 -6.42 4.64
CA LEU A 195 13.54 -6.07 4.26
C LEU A 195 13.38 -4.59 3.92
N PHE A 196 13.98 -3.70 4.71
CA PHE A 196 13.72 -2.26 4.66
C PHE A 196 14.85 -1.45 4.00
N GLY A 197 16.00 -2.06 3.73
CA GLY A 197 17.14 -1.40 3.10
C GLY A 197 17.65 -0.19 3.88
N GLY A 198 17.96 0.89 3.17
CA GLY A 198 18.47 2.13 3.75
C GLY A 198 17.47 2.90 4.64
N TYR A 199 16.21 2.51 4.65
CA TYR A 199 15.19 3.08 5.56
C TYR A 199 15.31 2.56 6.99
N PHE A 200 15.99 1.42 7.18
CA PHE A 200 16.21 0.86 8.52
C PHE A 200 17.51 1.41 9.10
N PRO A 201 17.50 1.88 10.38
CA PRO A 201 18.69 2.45 10.99
C PRO A 201 19.81 1.42 11.09
N VAL A 202 21.05 1.90 11.07
CA VAL A 202 22.21 1.10 11.43
C VAL A 202 22.33 1.05 12.95
N TYR A 203 22.84 -0.07 13.46
CA TYR A 203 23.23 -0.15 14.87
C TYR A 203 24.40 0.80 15.10
N GLY A 204 24.18 1.80 15.94
CA GLY A 204 25.18 2.79 16.35
C GLY A 204 25.72 2.50 17.72
#